data_058a5f96935e2e955c7798d9f892791a
#
_entry.id   058a5f96935e2e955c7798d9f892791a
#
_cell.length_a   1.000
_cell.length_b   1.000
_cell.length_c   1.000
_cell.angle_alpha   90.00
_cell.angle_beta   90.00
_cell.angle_gamma   90.00
#
_symmetry.space_group_name_H-M   'P 1'
#
loop_
_entity.id
_entity.type
_entity.pdbx_description
1 polymer ?
#
loop_
_entity_poly.entity_id
_entity_poly.type
_entity_poly.pdbx_seq_one_letter_code
_entity_poly.pdbx_strand_id
1 'polypeptide(L)'
;MANYNPLHFQQLTETKSSPICSLSGAVLSGLDLLGADLRYGTLEGADLSGSNLADAKLTTANLGWAKLSEARLAGADLYGANLEEADLRGADLRGADLRRSKLAQADLRGADLRGADLREADLFGADFRDADLREANLEMTAFGGQRFCDYINVA
;
A
#
# COMPACT_ATOMS: atom_id res chain seq x y z
N MET A 1 -2.76 23.07 -8.94
CA MET A 1 -2.14 22.54 -10.17
C MET A 1 -1.66 21.14 -9.86
N ALA A 2 -1.85 20.17 -10.76
CA ALA A 2 -1.39 18.80 -10.53
C ALA A 2 0.14 18.76 -10.42
N ASN A 3 0.65 18.15 -9.36
CA ASN A 3 2.10 18.07 -9.07
C ASN A 3 2.78 16.85 -9.71
N TYR A 4 2.14 16.24 -10.70
CA TYR A 4 2.68 15.05 -11.38
C TYR A 4 3.10 15.31 -12.82
N ASN A 5 3.97 14.46 -13.36
CA ASN A 5 4.38 14.51 -14.75
C ASN A 5 3.30 13.91 -15.67
N PRO A 6 2.65 14.70 -16.55
CA PRO A 6 1.59 14.19 -17.42
C PRO A 6 2.03 13.05 -18.37
N LEU A 7 3.30 13.04 -18.78
CA LEU A 7 3.83 11.95 -19.62
C LEU A 7 3.91 10.62 -18.86
N HIS A 8 4.29 10.66 -17.59
CA HIS A 8 4.30 9.45 -16.73
C HIS A 8 2.88 8.92 -16.50
N PHE A 9 1.92 9.82 -16.33
CA PHE A 9 0.52 9.45 -16.22
C PHE A 9 0.01 8.78 -17.51
N GLN A 10 0.26 9.39 -18.66
CA GLN A 10 -0.10 8.84 -19.96
C GLN A 10 0.57 7.47 -20.18
N GLN A 11 1.88 7.37 -19.94
CA GLN A 11 2.63 6.13 -20.08
C GLN A 11 2.02 5.03 -19.19
N LEU A 12 1.71 5.33 -17.92
CA LEU A 12 1.10 4.36 -17.01
C LEU A 12 -0.25 3.87 -17.54
N THR A 13 -1.11 4.77 -18.00
CA THR A 13 -2.45 4.42 -18.47
C THR A 13 -2.44 3.63 -19.77
N GLU A 14 -1.47 3.88 -20.65
CA GLU A 14 -1.35 3.21 -21.94
C GLU A 14 -0.62 1.85 -21.85
N THR A 15 0.43 1.77 -21.04
CA THR A 15 1.34 0.61 -21.03
C THR A 15 1.34 -0.18 -19.72
N LYS A 16 0.69 0.33 -18.67
CA LYS A 16 0.80 -0.17 -17.28
C LYS A 16 2.25 -0.24 -16.77
N SER A 17 3.15 0.56 -17.31
CA SER A 17 4.55 0.56 -16.90
C SER A 17 5.10 1.98 -16.89
N SER A 18 5.37 2.49 -15.68
CA SER A 18 6.02 3.78 -15.48
C SER A 18 6.91 3.72 -14.23
N PRO A 19 7.99 2.90 -14.26
CA PRO A 19 8.94 2.87 -13.15
C PRO A 19 9.63 4.23 -13.01
N ILE A 20 10.02 4.56 -11.76
CA ILE A 20 10.64 5.86 -11.42
C ILE A 20 9.72 7.04 -11.82
N CYS A 21 8.40 6.83 -11.82
CA CYS A 21 7.45 7.85 -12.20
C CYS A 21 7.33 8.98 -11.15
N SER A 22 6.87 10.16 -11.60
CA SER A 22 6.45 11.26 -10.74
C SER A 22 4.94 11.44 -10.90
N LEU A 23 4.18 10.87 -9.97
CA LEU A 23 2.71 10.82 -9.96
C LEU A 23 2.13 11.36 -8.64
N SER A 24 2.90 12.15 -7.91
CA SER A 24 2.45 12.74 -6.63
C SER A 24 1.17 13.56 -6.82
N GLY A 25 0.16 13.26 -6.02
CA GLY A 25 -1.15 13.90 -6.09
C GLY A 25 -1.96 13.58 -7.36
N ALA A 26 -1.53 12.60 -8.17
CA ALA A 26 -2.29 12.19 -9.36
C ALA A 26 -3.62 11.53 -8.95
N VAL A 27 -4.65 11.70 -9.79
CA VAL A 27 -5.94 11.02 -9.62
C VAL A 27 -5.92 9.75 -10.47
N LEU A 28 -5.79 8.61 -9.79
CA LEU A 28 -5.68 7.26 -10.35
C LEU A 28 -6.81 6.35 -9.84
N SER A 29 -7.83 6.96 -9.21
CA SER A 29 -8.93 6.21 -8.58
C SER A 29 -9.71 5.38 -9.60
N GLY A 30 -10.03 4.14 -9.20
CA GLY A 30 -10.80 3.21 -10.02
C GLY A 30 -10.08 2.68 -11.27
N LEU A 31 -8.81 3.04 -11.51
CA LEU A 31 -8.09 2.55 -12.70
C LEU A 31 -7.74 1.06 -12.58
N ASP A 32 -7.74 0.37 -13.72
CA ASP A 32 -7.19 -0.98 -13.82
C ASP A 32 -5.66 -0.92 -14.04
N LEU A 33 -4.93 -1.12 -12.95
CA LEU A 33 -3.47 -1.13 -12.87
C LEU A 33 -2.94 -2.54 -12.52
N LEU A 34 -3.69 -3.59 -12.88
CA LEU A 34 -3.30 -4.98 -12.67
C LEU A 34 -1.89 -5.24 -13.21
N GLY A 35 -0.98 -5.70 -12.36
CA GLY A 35 0.40 -6.00 -12.70
C GLY A 35 1.25 -4.80 -13.09
N ALA A 36 0.78 -3.56 -12.85
CA ALA A 36 1.49 -2.35 -13.24
C ALA A 36 2.90 -2.26 -12.64
N ASP A 37 3.86 -1.75 -13.41
CA ASP A 37 5.22 -1.50 -12.93
C ASP A 37 5.36 -0.03 -12.51
N LEU A 38 5.36 0.18 -11.20
CA LEU A 38 5.46 1.47 -10.52
C LEU A 38 6.65 1.52 -9.55
N ARG A 39 7.62 0.64 -9.75
CA ARG A 39 8.80 0.55 -8.87
C ARG A 39 9.54 1.87 -8.80
N TYR A 40 9.96 2.24 -7.58
CA TYR A 40 10.70 3.47 -7.28
C TYR A 40 9.92 4.76 -7.63
N GLY A 41 8.64 4.66 -7.96
CA GLY A 41 7.81 5.80 -8.31
C GLY A 41 7.48 6.69 -7.09
N THR A 42 7.27 7.98 -7.35
CA THR A 42 6.71 8.92 -6.38
C THR A 42 5.20 9.06 -6.62
N LEU A 43 4.41 8.48 -5.71
CA LEU A 43 2.94 8.51 -5.70
C LEU A 43 2.41 9.16 -4.41
N GLU A 44 3.23 10.01 -3.81
CA GLU A 44 2.89 10.70 -2.56
C GLU A 44 1.60 11.49 -2.69
N GLY A 45 0.65 11.23 -1.80
CA GLY A 45 -0.68 11.85 -1.83
C GLY A 45 -1.53 11.53 -3.06
N ALA A 46 -1.14 10.57 -3.90
CA ALA A 46 -1.94 10.14 -5.04
C ALA A 46 -3.27 9.52 -4.59
N ASP A 47 -4.32 9.70 -5.38
CA ASP A 47 -5.61 9.07 -5.18
C ASP A 47 -5.69 7.78 -6.01
N LEU A 48 -5.54 6.63 -5.35
CA LEU A 48 -5.60 5.28 -5.89
C LEU A 48 -6.84 4.53 -5.35
N SER A 49 -7.82 5.25 -4.80
CA SER A 49 -9.00 4.66 -4.17
C SER A 49 -9.75 3.75 -5.16
N GLY A 50 -10.07 2.53 -4.73
CA GLY A 50 -10.78 1.55 -5.53
C GLY A 50 -10.05 1.08 -6.80
N SER A 51 -8.79 1.45 -7.02
CA SER A 51 -8.02 0.98 -8.17
C SER A 51 -7.66 -0.51 -8.06
N ASN A 52 -7.45 -1.16 -9.20
CA ASN A 52 -6.98 -2.54 -9.25
C ASN A 52 -5.46 -2.57 -9.41
N LEU A 53 -4.75 -2.75 -8.30
CA LEU A 53 -3.30 -2.86 -8.20
C LEU A 53 -2.86 -4.31 -7.89
N ALA A 54 -3.71 -5.31 -8.14
CA ALA A 54 -3.32 -6.70 -7.90
C ALA A 54 -2.06 -7.04 -8.70
N ASP A 55 -1.13 -7.77 -8.07
CA ASP A 55 0.18 -8.14 -8.62
C ASP A 55 1.05 -6.95 -9.10
N ALA A 56 0.69 -5.71 -8.75
CA ALA A 56 1.48 -4.54 -9.12
C ALA A 56 2.87 -4.56 -8.47
N LYS A 57 3.87 -4.05 -9.18
CA LYS A 57 5.23 -3.90 -8.70
C LYS A 57 5.42 -2.50 -8.14
N LEU A 58 5.45 -2.40 -6.83
CA LEU A 58 5.55 -1.15 -6.07
C LEU A 58 6.81 -1.14 -5.17
N THR A 59 7.79 -2.02 -5.47
CA THR A 59 9.03 -2.09 -4.70
C THR A 59 9.61 -0.70 -4.49
N THR A 60 9.82 -0.29 -3.23
CA THR A 60 10.36 1.01 -2.80
C THR A 60 9.65 2.25 -3.35
N ALA A 61 8.41 2.12 -3.82
CA ALA A 61 7.60 3.28 -4.21
C ALA A 61 7.28 4.18 -3.01
N ASN A 62 7.19 5.49 -3.23
CA ASN A 62 6.72 6.43 -2.22
C ASN A 62 5.20 6.64 -2.36
N LEU A 63 4.43 6.04 -1.46
CA LEU A 63 2.98 6.10 -1.33
C LEU A 63 2.56 6.84 -0.04
N GLY A 64 3.44 7.63 0.55
CA GLY A 64 3.11 8.42 1.75
C GLY A 64 1.86 9.28 1.50
N TRP A 65 0.93 9.33 2.47
CA TRP A 65 -0.37 10.03 2.38
C TRP A 65 -1.25 9.62 1.19
N ALA A 66 -0.92 8.56 0.46
CA ALA A 66 -1.75 8.11 -0.66
C ALA A 66 -3.11 7.61 -0.16
N LYS A 67 -4.15 7.82 -0.99
CA LYS A 67 -5.46 7.25 -0.75
C LYS A 67 -5.55 5.92 -1.49
N LEU A 68 -5.62 4.84 -0.72
CA LEU A 68 -5.69 3.46 -1.19
C LEU A 68 -6.94 2.75 -0.65
N SER A 69 -7.93 3.52 -0.16
CA SER A 69 -9.17 2.93 0.37
C SER A 69 -9.85 2.08 -0.69
N GLU A 70 -10.28 0.86 -0.29
CA GLU A 70 -10.93 -0.12 -1.19
C GLU A 70 -10.06 -0.54 -2.39
N ALA A 71 -8.75 -0.20 -2.43
CA ALA A 71 -7.87 -0.63 -3.51
C ALA A 71 -7.61 -2.14 -3.45
N ARG A 72 -7.46 -2.77 -4.60
CA ARG A 72 -7.12 -4.19 -4.72
C ARG A 72 -5.61 -4.32 -4.90
N LEU A 73 -4.92 -4.78 -3.86
CA LEU A 73 -3.47 -4.94 -3.78
C LEU A 73 -3.07 -6.41 -3.55
N ALA A 74 -3.99 -7.35 -3.83
CA ALA A 74 -3.69 -8.76 -3.61
C ALA A 74 -2.46 -9.19 -4.43
N GLY A 75 -1.48 -9.82 -3.76
CA GLY A 75 -0.22 -10.25 -4.38
C GLY A 75 0.72 -9.12 -4.80
N ALA A 76 0.43 -7.85 -4.51
CA ALA A 76 1.31 -6.74 -4.88
C ALA A 76 2.66 -6.81 -4.17
N ASP A 77 3.74 -6.43 -4.88
CA ASP A 77 5.08 -6.28 -4.33
C ASP A 77 5.27 -4.86 -3.80
N LEU A 78 5.11 -4.71 -2.49
CA LEU A 78 5.28 -3.47 -1.73
C LEU A 78 6.57 -3.49 -0.88
N TYR A 79 7.55 -4.34 -1.25
CA TYR A 79 8.80 -4.45 -0.50
C TYR A 79 9.47 -3.07 -0.34
N GLY A 80 9.70 -2.67 0.90
CA GLY A 80 10.34 -1.40 1.23
C GLY A 80 9.57 -0.15 0.80
N ALA A 81 8.31 -0.27 0.37
CA ALA A 81 7.48 0.89 0.01
C ALA A 81 7.24 1.80 1.22
N ASN A 82 7.17 3.10 0.98
CA ASN A 82 6.72 4.06 1.97
C ASN A 82 5.19 4.23 1.87
N LEU A 83 4.49 3.84 2.93
CA LEU A 83 3.03 3.94 3.11
C LEU A 83 2.70 4.75 4.39
N GLU A 84 3.64 5.60 4.85
CA GLU A 84 3.42 6.43 6.04
C GLU A 84 2.17 7.29 5.86
N GLU A 85 1.27 7.26 6.87
CA GLU A 85 -0.01 8.00 6.87
C GLU A 85 -0.93 7.70 5.67
N ALA A 86 -0.73 6.60 4.96
CA ALA A 86 -1.61 6.21 3.85
C ALA A 86 -2.97 5.73 4.36
N ASP A 87 -4.02 6.01 3.59
CA ASP A 87 -5.37 5.49 3.83
C ASP A 87 -5.58 4.17 3.09
N LEU A 88 -5.48 3.05 3.82
CA LEU A 88 -5.63 1.68 3.33
C LEU A 88 -6.94 1.03 3.79
N ARG A 89 -7.93 1.82 4.21
CA ARG A 89 -9.19 1.29 4.75
C ARG A 89 -9.90 0.39 3.74
N GLY A 90 -10.24 -0.81 4.20
CA GLY A 90 -10.93 -1.78 3.36
C GLY A 90 -10.12 -2.30 2.17
N ALA A 91 -8.83 -2.00 2.08
CA ALA A 91 -7.99 -2.49 0.99
C ALA A 91 -7.81 -4.01 1.04
N ASP A 92 -7.75 -4.65 -0.12
CA ASP A 92 -7.41 -6.07 -0.26
C ASP A 92 -5.91 -6.24 -0.44
N LEU A 93 -5.23 -6.60 0.63
CA LEU A 93 -3.77 -6.82 0.71
C LEU A 93 -3.40 -8.31 0.82
N ARG A 94 -4.30 -9.21 0.46
CA ARG A 94 -4.07 -10.66 0.61
C ARG A 94 -2.82 -11.10 -0.13
N GLY A 95 -1.93 -11.78 0.60
CA GLY A 95 -0.68 -12.29 0.04
C GLY A 95 0.29 -11.23 -0.46
N ALA A 96 0.08 -9.94 -0.17
CA ALA A 96 1.00 -8.87 -0.55
C ALA A 96 2.34 -8.99 0.18
N ASP A 97 3.41 -8.61 -0.48
CA ASP A 97 4.75 -8.50 0.11
C ASP A 97 4.97 -7.09 0.66
N LEU A 98 4.76 -6.94 1.97
CA LEU A 98 4.93 -5.69 2.71
C LEU A 98 6.23 -5.67 3.54
N ARG A 99 7.15 -6.60 3.28
CA ARG A 99 8.41 -6.66 4.04
C ARG A 99 9.17 -5.34 3.96
N ARG A 100 9.67 -4.90 5.13
CA ARG A 100 10.43 -3.64 5.27
C ARG A 100 9.69 -2.39 4.83
N SER A 101 8.40 -2.46 4.57
CA SER A 101 7.60 -1.28 4.27
C SER A 101 7.46 -0.39 5.50
N LYS A 102 7.21 0.89 5.25
CA LYS A 102 6.92 1.86 6.29
C LYS A 102 5.42 2.13 6.30
N LEU A 103 4.75 1.72 7.35
CA LEU A 103 3.30 1.86 7.56
C LEU A 103 3.00 2.72 8.79
N ALA A 104 3.99 3.51 9.26
CA ALA A 104 3.77 4.33 10.43
C ALA A 104 2.56 5.26 10.24
N GLN A 105 1.63 5.24 11.23
CA GLN A 105 0.38 6.02 11.22
C GLN A 105 -0.58 5.69 10.06
N ALA A 106 -0.37 4.61 9.30
CA ALA A 106 -1.31 4.20 8.24
C ALA A 106 -2.65 3.74 8.81
N ASP A 107 -3.73 4.01 8.09
CA ASP A 107 -5.08 3.56 8.44
C ASP A 107 -5.43 2.29 7.67
N LEU A 108 -5.34 1.14 8.34
CA LEU A 108 -5.63 -0.19 7.79
C LEU A 108 -6.97 -0.77 8.28
N ARG A 109 -7.86 0.08 8.78
CA ARG A 109 -9.14 -0.39 9.33
C ARG A 109 -9.95 -1.16 8.29
N GLY A 110 -10.37 -2.36 8.67
CA GLY A 110 -11.15 -3.24 7.81
C GLY A 110 -10.38 -3.81 6.61
N ALA A 111 -9.06 -3.61 6.50
CA ALA A 111 -8.26 -4.18 5.42
C ALA A 111 -8.14 -5.70 5.54
N ASP A 112 -8.05 -6.39 4.41
CA ASP A 112 -7.81 -7.83 4.35
C ASP A 112 -6.32 -8.11 4.08
N LEU A 113 -5.58 -8.50 5.13
CA LEU A 113 -4.15 -8.80 5.09
C LEU A 113 -3.86 -10.31 5.19
N ARG A 114 -4.83 -11.16 4.90
CA ARG A 114 -4.64 -12.61 5.02
C ARG A 114 -3.46 -13.10 4.19
N GLY A 115 -2.54 -13.80 4.84
CA GLY A 115 -1.34 -14.32 4.20
C GLY A 115 -0.34 -13.27 3.73
N ALA A 116 -0.51 -11.99 4.07
CA ALA A 116 0.46 -10.95 3.76
C ALA A 116 1.77 -11.12 4.54
N ASP A 117 2.89 -10.74 3.95
CA ASP A 117 4.19 -10.76 4.59
C ASP A 117 4.60 -9.37 5.06
N LEU A 118 4.51 -9.11 6.37
CA LEU A 118 4.86 -7.83 6.98
C LEU A 118 6.21 -7.86 7.72
N ARG A 119 7.04 -8.87 7.51
CA ARG A 119 8.31 -8.99 8.23
C ARG A 119 9.15 -7.73 8.12
N GLU A 120 9.73 -7.32 9.25
CA GLU A 120 10.56 -6.12 9.35
C GLU A 120 9.84 -4.81 8.97
N ALA A 121 8.51 -4.80 8.82
CA ALA A 121 7.75 -3.58 8.55
C ALA A 121 7.69 -2.68 9.79
N ASP A 122 7.66 -1.36 9.57
CA ASP A 122 7.41 -0.36 10.61
C ASP A 122 5.89 -0.06 10.67
N LEU A 123 5.26 -0.50 11.76
CA LEU A 123 3.83 -0.37 12.02
C LEU A 123 3.54 0.63 13.16
N PHE A 124 4.48 1.53 13.46
CA PHE A 124 4.32 2.49 14.57
C PHE A 124 3.04 3.31 14.41
N GLY A 125 2.09 3.13 15.34
CA GLY A 125 0.83 3.89 15.34
C GLY A 125 -0.15 3.57 14.20
N ALA A 126 0.08 2.51 13.43
CA ALA A 126 -0.87 2.05 12.42
C ALA A 126 -2.16 1.52 13.05
N ASP A 127 -3.30 1.79 12.42
CA ASP A 127 -4.62 1.40 12.91
C ASP A 127 -5.13 0.15 12.18
N PHE A 128 -5.17 -1.00 12.87
CA PHE A 128 -5.62 -2.29 12.35
C PHE A 128 -7.01 -2.70 12.85
N ARG A 129 -7.82 -1.79 13.40
CA ARG A 129 -9.15 -2.16 13.88
C ARG A 129 -9.96 -2.80 12.77
N ASP A 130 -10.60 -3.92 13.07
CA ASP A 130 -11.40 -4.71 12.13
C ASP A 130 -10.62 -5.27 10.90
N ALA A 131 -9.28 -5.19 10.89
CA ALA A 131 -8.46 -5.79 9.84
C ALA A 131 -8.34 -7.31 10.03
N ASP A 132 -8.26 -8.05 8.92
CA ASP A 132 -8.07 -9.51 8.93
C ASP A 132 -6.59 -9.86 8.69
N LEU A 133 -5.91 -10.29 9.74
CA LEU A 133 -4.48 -10.65 9.74
C LEU A 133 -4.23 -12.15 9.81
N ARG A 134 -5.23 -12.98 9.54
CA ARG A 134 -5.06 -14.44 9.56
C ARG A 134 -3.96 -14.86 8.59
N GLU A 135 -3.06 -15.72 9.04
CA GLU A 135 -1.92 -16.20 8.25
C GLU A 135 -0.91 -15.12 7.83
N ALA A 136 -1.06 -13.87 8.28
CA ALA A 136 -0.06 -12.84 8.03
C ALA A 136 1.22 -13.12 8.83
N ASN A 137 2.39 -12.83 8.22
CA ASN A 137 3.68 -12.95 8.90
C ASN A 137 4.12 -11.60 9.45
N LEU A 138 4.21 -11.48 10.76
CA LEU A 138 4.53 -10.27 11.51
C LEU A 138 5.89 -10.35 12.22
N GLU A 139 6.77 -11.28 11.82
CA GLU A 139 8.08 -11.41 12.44
C GLU A 139 8.88 -10.12 12.33
N MET A 140 9.50 -9.72 13.43
CA MET A 140 10.39 -8.54 13.50
C MET A 140 9.72 -7.22 13.14
N THR A 141 8.38 -7.13 13.14
CA THR A 141 7.69 -5.85 12.94
C THR A 141 7.89 -4.90 14.10
N ALA A 142 7.97 -3.58 13.82
CA ALA A 142 8.10 -2.53 14.82
C ALA A 142 6.72 -1.92 15.13
N PHE A 143 6.19 -2.14 16.35
CA PHE A 143 4.88 -1.65 16.80
C PHE A 143 4.94 -0.42 17.72
N GLY A 144 6.11 0.13 17.98
CA GLY A 144 6.28 1.34 18.79
C GLY A 144 5.77 1.24 20.23
N GLY A 145 5.80 0.07 20.86
CA GLY A 145 5.44 -0.15 22.27
C GLY A 145 3.93 -0.26 22.56
N GLN A 146 3.07 -0.21 21.57
CA GLN A 146 1.65 -0.59 21.74
C GLN A 146 1.53 -2.11 21.72
N ARG A 147 0.64 -2.65 22.56
CA ARG A 147 0.41 -4.10 22.60
C ARG A 147 -0.39 -4.50 21.36
N PHE A 148 0.23 -5.24 20.49
CA PHE A 148 -0.39 -5.84 19.29
C PHE A 148 -1.69 -6.60 19.60
N CYS A 149 -1.77 -7.21 20.81
CA CYS A 149 -2.92 -7.97 21.27
C CYS A 149 -4.20 -7.17 21.44
N ASP A 150 -4.14 -5.85 21.52
CA ASP A 150 -5.31 -5.01 21.81
C ASP A 150 -6.12 -4.68 20.51
N TYR A 151 -5.58 -5.01 19.34
CA TYR A 151 -6.16 -4.65 18.05
C TYR A 151 -6.44 -5.81 17.10
N ILE A 152 -6.03 -7.04 17.45
CA ILE A 152 -6.15 -8.20 16.57
C ILE A 152 -7.05 -9.24 17.19
N ASN A 153 -8.20 -9.49 16.58
CA ASN A 153 -8.95 -10.73 16.77
C ASN A 153 -8.16 -11.85 16.06
N VAL A 154 -7.16 -12.41 16.74
CA VAL A 154 -6.53 -13.66 16.33
C VAL A 154 -7.39 -14.77 16.90
N ALA A 155 -8.42 -15.17 16.19
CA ALA A 155 -9.20 -16.37 16.47
C ALA A 155 -8.91 -17.44 15.43
#